data_79463fca70a952db133bf91ab3ca4472
#
_entry.id   79463fca70a952db133bf91ab3ca4472
#
_cell.length_a   1.000
_cell.length_b   1.000
_cell.length_c   1.000
_cell.angle_alpha   90.00
_cell.angle_beta   90.00
_cell.angle_gamma   90.00
#
_symmetry.space_group_name_H-M   'P 1'
#
loop_
_entity.id
_entity.type
_entity.pdbx_description
1 polymer ?
#
loop_
_entity_poly.entity_id
_entity_poly.type
_entity_poly.pdbx_seq_one_letter_code
_entity_poly.pdbx_strand_id
1 'polypeptide(L)'
;MTLNIELGASASALVDRLADRLRQPQADPFAPDWVVVSTVGHRHWLTEELGVRLAPTGSTEGIVTNVRFLFPNEFNLFAVGAQRPADSPWDVSQLTWTILGLLDDGVVSAPGFAGATRPVTLARRIAELFDRYSVHRPEMLEAWRDGHATDPDLPLADEHRWQVSMWRAVRDRLGPAPAEAYLAARREASPGLIPGRLSVFGLELFSHAKVDLLAQLGAADGPAGDIAVYAVFPAVGALDVITTRSRRGPFGLRKDNDYTDAFRNVLSRSWAVPGAEAMALLAGAGSELVVAETATNPSLLGDLQTAIVDDRPLPITSGVDRSVAGGDGSIQVHLCHGPTRQVEVLRDAVLHLMAADPSLTPRDILVICPNLERFGPLLEPLISLDLNGQALAVTVLDPAGSSHTPIAAALTALLEVIGGRLTRSEVAGLLAHEPIRSRFGFTEDEVATAMDWFDDLGVRWGLNPTHRSSAPWNYPGGIEDGTWQQAVDRLTAGVLIQSVDPVEAPADIVPFDDLGGSDIATVGRVAAFVDRLTRFASSCREVHT
;
A
#
# COMPACT_ATOMS: atom_id res chain seq x y z
N MET A 1 -3.10 29.38 22.55
CA MET A 1 -3.67 29.63 21.19
C MET A 1 -4.51 28.42 20.81
N THR A 2 -5.58 28.62 20.09
CA THR A 2 -6.49 27.55 19.65
C THR A 2 -6.02 27.02 18.29
N LEU A 3 -6.08 25.72 18.12
CA LEU A 3 -5.86 25.07 16.82
C LEU A 3 -6.87 25.64 15.80
N ASN A 4 -6.40 26.18 14.68
CA ASN A 4 -7.29 26.68 13.62
C ASN A 4 -7.71 25.52 12.72
N ILE A 5 -9.01 25.24 12.62
CA ILE A 5 -9.54 24.17 11.80
C ILE A 5 -10.47 24.75 10.74
N GLU A 6 -10.07 24.59 9.50
CA GLU A 6 -10.87 24.94 8.33
C GLU A 6 -11.49 23.68 7.73
N LEU A 7 -12.81 23.67 7.66
CA LEU A 7 -13.59 22.58 7.11
C LEU A 7 -14.18 22.99 5.76
N GLY A 8 -14.30 22.04 4.86
CA GLY A 8 -14.97 22.27 3.58
C GLY A 8 -15.50 21.00 2.99
N ALA A 9 -16.64 21.10 2.29
CA ALA A 9 -17.15 20.01 1.48
C ALA A 9 -16.33 19.82 0.18
N SER A 10 -15.54 20.82 -0.21
CA SER A 10 -14.70 20.82 -1.40
C SER A 10 -13.24 20.99 -1.04
N ALA A 11 -12.41 20.09 -1.53
CA ALA A 11 -10.95 20.21 -1.41
C ALA A 11 -10.42 21.47 -2.10
N SER A 12 -11.00 21.87 -3.24
CA SER A 12 -10.60 23.08 -3.97
C SER A 12 -10.79 24.35 -3.15
N ALA A 13 -11.92 24.48 -2.44
CA ALA A 13 -12.17 25.61 -1.55
C ALA A 13 -11.15 25.70 -0.39
N LEU A 14 -10.71 24.53 0.11
CA LEU A 14 -9.67 24.48 1.14
C LEU A 14 -8.28 24.83 0.60
N VAL A 15 -8.00 24.50 -0.67
CA VAL A 15 -6.75 24.93 -1.32
C VAL A 15 -6.71 26.44 -1.47
N ASP A 16 -7.83 27.10 -1.78
CA ASP A 16 -7.91 28.57 -1.83
C ASP A 16 -7.53 29.17 -0.47
N ARG A 17 -8.06 28.63 0.63
CA ARG A 17 -7.71 29.04 1.99
C ARG A 17 -6.23 28.82 2.32
N LEU A 18 -5.69 27.66 1.94
CA LEU A 18 -4.26 27.38 2.11
C LEU A 18 -3.39 28.35 1.28
N ALA A 19 -3.78 28.63 0.04
CA ALA A 19 -3.07 29.58 -0.81
C ALA A 19 -3.07 31.00 -0.22
N ASP A 20 -4.21 31.45 0.35
CA ASP A 20 -4.30 32.74 1.01
C ASP A 20 -3.38 32.80 2.24
N ARG A 21 -3.27 31.70 2.99
CA ARG A 21 -2.33 31.61 4.11
C ARG A 21 -0.88 31.66 3.65
N LEU A 22 -0.52 30.94 2.58
CA LEU A 22 0.84 30.91 2.03
C LEU A 22 1.27 32.25 1.44
N ARG A 23 0.35 33.10 0.95
CA ARG A 23 0.63 34.47 0.48
C ARG A 23 1.01 35.41 1.63
N GLN A 24 0.63 35.11 2.87
CA GLN A 24 0.98 35.94 4.01
C GLN A 24 2.48 35.78 4.32
N PRO A 25 3.26 36.88 4.39
CA PRO A 25 4.67 36.78 4.69
C PRO A 25 4.92 36.25 6.11
N GLN A 26 5.91 35.38 6.26
CA GLN A 26 6.42 34.97 7.54
C GLN A 26 7.41 35.99 8.11
N ALA A 27 7.63 35.98 9.43
CA ALA A 27 8.61 36.84 10.08
C ALA A 27 10.03 36.61 9.55
N ASP A 28 10.38 35.37 9.24
CA ASP A 28 11.58 34.97 8.51
C ASP A 28 11.17 34.54 7.09
N PRO A 29 11.56 35.30 6.04
CA PRO A 29 11.20 34.96 4.66
C PRO A 29 11.86 33.66 4.15
N PHE A 30 12.89 33.18 4.83
CA PHE A 30 13.57 31.92 4.48
C PHE A 30 13.03 30.70 5.24
N ALA A 31 12.19 30.92 6.27
CA ALA A 31 11.54 29.83 6.97
C ALA A 31 10.57 29.11 6.03
N PRO A 32 10.68 27.78 5.87
CA PRO A 32 9.75 27.03 5.02
C PRO A 32 8.36 26.95 5.62
N ASP A 33 7.35 26.97 4.76
CA ASP A 33 6.01 26.55 5.11
C ASP A 33 5.94 25.03 5.16
N TRP A 34 5.42 24.47 6.22
CA TRP A 34 5.31 23.03 6.39
C TRP A 34 3.89 22.58 6.09
N VAL A 35 3.75 21.59 5.19
CA VAL A 35 2.46 21.05 4.80
C VAL A 35 2.46 19.54 4.96
N VAL A 36 1.63 19.03 5.86
CA VAL A 36 1.44 17.60 6.05
C VAL A 36 0.34 17.12 5.12
N VAL A 37 0.63 16.11 4.30
CA VAL A 37 -0.29 15.51 3.33
C VAL A 37 -0.31 13.99 3.48
N SER A 38 -1.45 13.35 3.19
CA SER A 38 -1.65 11.92 3.44
C SER A 38 -0.87 11.00 2.49
N THR A 39 -0.69 11.38 1.23
CA THR A 39 -0.08 10.54 0.18
C THR A 39 0.78 11.33 -0.79
N VAL A 40 1.61 10.62 -1.56
CA VAL A 40 2.39 11.22 -2.67
C VAL A 40 1.46 11.84 -3.71
N GLY A 41 0.32 11.20 -4.00
CA GLY A 41 -0.69 11.73 -4.91
C GLY A 41 -1.27 13.06 -4.43
N HIS A 42 -1.61 13.17 -3.13
CA HIS A 42 -2.06 14.44 -2.54
C HIS A 42 -0.99 15.53 -2.63
N ARG A 43 0.27 15.19 -2.39
CA ARG A 43 1.39 16.15 -2.54
C ARG A 43 1.47 16.67 -3.97
N HIS A 44 1.39 15.78 -4.95
CA HIS A 44 1.50 16.15 -6.37
C HIS A 44 0.34 17.06 -6.78
N TRP A 45 -0.89 16.61 -6.55
CA TRP A 45 -2.09 17.39 -6.82
C TRP A 45 -2.08 18.76 -6.12
N LEU A 46 -1.75 18.81 -4.82
CA LEU A 46 -1.72 20.07 -4.07
C LEU A 46 -0.64 21.02 -4.57
N THR A 47 0.49 20.51 -5.03
CA THR A 47 1.55 21.34 -5.63
C THR A 47 1.07 21.98 -6.93
N GLU A 48 0.37 21.23 -7.78
CA GLU A 48 -0.20 21.76 -9.03
C GLU A 48 -1.28 22.80 -8.75
N GLU A 49 -2.22 22.49 -7.87
CA GLU A 49 -3.31 23.39 -7.47
C GLU A 49 -2.80 24.70 -6.85
N LEU A 50 -1.81 24.62 -5.98
CA LEU A 50 -1.17 25.80 -5.41
C LEU A 50 -0.39 26.58 -6.46
N GLY A 51 0.25 25.90 -7.42
CA GLY A 51 0.93 26.56 -8.54
C GLY A 51 0.01 27.48 -9.33
N VAL A 52 -1.21 27.02 -9.62
CA VAL A 52 -2.23 27.84 -10.29
C VAL A 52 -2.66 29.04 -9.43
N ARG A 53 -2.98 28.78 -8.14
CA ARG A 53 -3.51 29.82 -7.24
C ARG A 53 -2.47 30.85 -6.84
N LEU A 54 -1.23 30.47 -6.67
CA LEU A 54 -0.14 31.38 -6.32
C LEU A 54 0.44 32.10 -7.54
N ALA A 55 -0.09 31.85 -8.73
CA ALA A 55 0.32 32.53 -9.95
C ALA A 55 0.15 34.05 -9.83
N PRO A 56 1.05 34.84 -10.40
CA PRO A 56 0.88 36.31 -10.51
C PRO A 56 -0.38 36.65 -11.32
N THR A 57 -0.96 37.83 -11.03
CA THR A 57 -2.13 38.31 -11.75
C THR A 57 -1.88 38.30 -13.26
N GLY A 58 -2.72 37.59 -14.01
CA GLY A 58 -2.60 37.45 -15.47
C GLY A 58 -1.74 36.30 -15.97
N SER A 59 -1.20 35.48 -15.07
CA SER A 59 -0.56 34.19 -15.39
C SER A 59 -1.43 33.02 -14.93
N THR A 60 -1.36 31.92 -15.66
CA THR A 60 -1.98 30.64 -15.28
C THR A 60 -0.98 29.68 -14.63
N GLU A 61 0.30 30.08 -14.61
CA GLU A 61 1.39 29.27 -14.06
C GLU A 61 2.13 30.05 -12.97
N GLY A 62 2.21 29.47 -11.80
CA GLY A 62 2.95 29.96 -10.65
C GLY A 62 3.97 28.94 -10.18
N ILE A 63 4.80 29.36 -9.25
CA ILE A 63 5.86 28.52 -8.68
C ILE A 63 5.59 28.33 -7.18
N VAL A 64 5.52 27.08 -6.75
CA VAL A 64 5.45 26.72 -5.33
C VAL A 64 6.87 26.53 -4.81
N THR A 65 7.37 27.51 -4.07
CA THR A 65 8.71 27.48 -3.48
C THR A 65 8.65 27.61 -1.97
N ASN A 66 9.69 27.16 -1.30
CA ASN A 66 9.83 27.25 0.15
C ASN A 66 8.70 26.51 0.94
N VAL A 67 8.05 25.52 0.32
CA VAL A 67 7.06 24.63 0.95
C VAL A 67 7.68 23.27 1.15
N ARG A 68 7.68 22.80 2.40
CA ARG A 68 8.15 21.45 2.76
C ARG A 68 6.96 20.54 3.03
N PHE A 69 6.80 19.55 2.17
CA PHE A 69 5.78 18.52 2.35
C PHE A 69 6.29 17.38 3.24
N LEU A 70 5.46 16.97 4.19
CA LEU A 70 5.71 15.83 5.09
C LEU A 70 4.56 14.83 5.02
N PHE A 71 4.89 13.56 5.27
CA PHE A 71 3.86 12.54 5.50
C PHE A 71 3.57 12.39 7.01
N PRO A 72 2.38 11.87 7.41
CA PRO A 72 1.96 11.87 8.80
C PRO A 72 2.92 11.17 9.77
N ASN A 73 3.54 10.07 9.35
CA ASN A 73 4.50 9.35 10.20
C ASN A 73 5.82 10.13 10.35
N GLU A 74 6.30 10.74 9.26
CA GLU A 74 7.48 11.59 9.26
C GLU A 74 7.23 12.83 10.13
N PHE A 75 6.06 13.46 9.98
CA PHE A 75 5.65 14.59 10.81
C PHE A 75 5.61 14.23 12.31
N ASN A 76 5.00 13.11 12.66
CA ASN A 76 4.90 12.68 14.07
C ASN A 76 6.29 12.55 14.72
N LEU A 77 7.24 11.90 14.03
CA LEU A 77 8.60 11.74 14.52
C LEU A 77 9.33 13.07 14.62
N PHE A 78 9.18 13.90 13.59
CA PHE A 78 9.81 15.21 13.54
C PHE A 78 9.29 16.13 14.64
N ALA A 79 7.97 16.17 14.85
CA ALA A 79 7.31 17.03 15.83
C ALA A 79 7.75 16.74 17.28
N VAL A 80 8.18 15.50 17.56
CA VAL A 80 8.67 15.11 18.89
C VAL A 80 10.21 15.04 18.94
N GLY A 81 10.92 15.49 17.90
CA GLY A 81 12.38 15.44 17.87
C GLY A 81 12.97 14.05 17.79
N ALA A 82 12.14 13.07 17.45
CA ALA A 82 12.58 11.70 17.24
C ALA A 82 12.97 11.47 15.79
N GLN A 83 14.06 10.76 15.57
CA GLN A 83 14.43 10.25 14.25
C GLN A 83 14.21 8.73 14.26
N ARG A 84 13.47 8.22 13.28
CA ARG A 84 13.45 6.78 13.04
C ARG A 84 14.71 6.45 12.23
N PRO A 85 15.61 5.61 12.73
CA PRO A 85 16.72 5.14 11.94
C PRO A 85 16.20 4.45 10.68
N ALA A 86 16.92 4.59 9.56
CA ALA A 86 16.55 3.91 8.31
C ALA A 86 16.42 2.39 8.49
N ASP A 87 17.22 1.83 9.42
CA ASP A 87 17.24 0.40 9.77
C ASP A 87 16.60 0.15 11.16
N SER A 88 15.44 0.74 11.40
CA SER A 88 14.76 0.53 12.68
C SER A 88 14.37 -0.94 12.86
N PRO A 89 14.73 -1.59 13.98
CA PRO A 89 14.32 -2.97 14.26
C PRO A 89 12.79 -3.10 14.42
N TRP A 90 12.09 -1.98 14.55
CA TRP A 90 10.64 -1.89 14.64
C TRP A 90 9.93 -1.69 13.29
N ASP A 91 10.66 -1.78 12.18
CA ASP A 91 10.03 -1.82 10.86
C ASP A 91 9.22 -3.10 10.68
N VAL A 92 8.09 -3.02 9.99
CA VAL A 92 7.17 -4.15 9.77
C VAL A 92 7.90 -5.39 9.25
N SER A 93 8.91 -5.21 8.40
CA SER A 93 9.72 -6.32 7.89
C SER A 93 10.51 -7.02 9.01
N GLN A 94 11.23 -6.26 9.83
CA GLN A 94 12.01 -6.79 10.95
C GLN A 94 11.12 -7.36 12.05
N LEU A 95 10.02 -6.67 12.36
CA LEU A 95 8.98 -7.14 13.28
C LEU A 95 8.40 -8.49 12.83
N THR A 96 8.17 -8.68 11.54
CA THR A 96 7.65 -9.94 11.00
C THR A 96 8.56 -11.12 11.34
N TRP A 97 9.85 -10.98 11.12
CA TRP A 97 10.82 -12.04 11.42
C TRP A 97 11.00 -12.26 12.92
N THR A 98 11.00 -11.19 13.70
CA THR A 98 11.09 -11.29 15.17
C THR A 98 9.88 -12.02 15.75
N ILE A 99 8.67 -11.68 15.28
CA ILE A 99 7.44 -12.32 15.71
C ILE A 99 7.41 -13.79 15.28
N LEU A 100 7.82 -14.08 14.04
CA LEU A 100 7.91 -15.46 13.56
C LEU A 100 8.83 -16.30 14.45
N GLY A 101 10.04 -15.80 14.76
CA GLY A 101 10.97 -16.49 15.64
C GLY A 101 10.39 -16.73 17.04
N LEU A 102 9.69 -15.75 17.64
CA LEU A 102 9.05 -15.92 18.95
C LEU A 102 7.92 -16.96 18.93
N LEU A 103 7.21 -17.09 17.81
CA LEU A 103 6.16 -18.10 17.63
C LEU A 103 6.75 -19.50 17.42
N ASP A 104 7.81 -19.61 16.62
CA ASP A 104 8.52 -20.88 16.34
C ASP A 104 9.24 -21.41 17.58
N ASP A 105 9.87 -20.52 18.35
CA ASP A 105 10.52 -20.85 19.63
C ASP A 105 9.51 -21.22 20.75
N GLY A 106 8.22 -21.04 20.51
CA GLY A 106 7.15 -21.29 21.48
C GLY A 106 7.15 -20.33 22.68
N VAL A 107 7.83 -19.19 22.59
CA VAL A 107 7.87 -18.17 23.64
C VAL A 107 6.51 -17.57 23.90
N VAL A 108 5.74 -17.36 22.82
CA VAL A 108 4.36 -16.88 22.88
C VAL A 108 3.51 -17.66 21.91
N SER A 109 2.25 -17.93 22.28
CA SER A 109 1.26 -18.55 21.41
C SER A 109 0.31 -17.49 20.85
N ALA A 110 0.06 -17.53 19.55
CA ALA A 110 -0.96 -16.72 18.91
C ALA A 110 -2.08 -17.62 18.34
N PRO A 111 -3.36 -17.20 18.44
CA PRO A 111 -4.46 -17.96 17.83
C PRO A 111 -4.23 -18.19 16.34
N GLY A 112 -4.43 -19.43 15.90
CA GLY A 112 -4.27 -19.82 14.50
C GLY A 112 -2.84 -20.04 14.02
N PHE A 113 -1.82 -19.94 14.88
CA PHE A 113 -0.44 -20.22 14.49
C PHE A 113 -0.18 -21.73 14.39
N ALA A 114 -0.65 -22.50 15.35
CA ALA A 114 -0.54 -23.96 15.30
C ALA A 114 -1.35 -24.51 14.11
N GLY A 115 -0.65 -25.06 13.13
CA GLY A 115 -1.26 -25.56 11.88
C GLY A 115 -1.44 -24.49 10.79
N ALA A 116 -0.89 -23.29 10.94
CA ALA A 116 -0.91 -22.27 9.90
C ALA A 116 -0.16 -22.75 8.65
N THR A 117 -0.82 -22.74 7.51
CA THR A 117 -0.20 -23.06 6.21
C THR A 117 0.77 -21.99 5.74
N ARG A 118 0.66 -20.76 6.29
CA ARG A 118 1.50 -19.61 5.95
C ARG A 118 1.88 -18.82 7.21
N PRO A 119 2.78 -19.32 8.06
CA PRO A 119 3.13 -18.69 9.33
C PRO A 119 3.71 -17.28 9.17
N VAL A 120 4.49 -17.02 8.13
CA VAL A 120 5.04 -15.69 7.82
C VAL A 120 3.93 -14.66 7.56
N THR A 121 2.85 -15.06 6.87
CA THR A 121 1.72 -14.17 6.61
C THR A 121 1.01 -13.78 7.91
N LEU A 122 0.87 -14.72 8.85
CA LEU A 122 0.30 -14.43 10.17
C LEU A 122 1.22 -13.50 10.97
N ALA A 123 2.52 -13.80 11.03
CA ALA A 123 3.51 -12.95 11.70
C ALA A 123 3.51 -11.52 11.14
N ARG A 124 3.40 -11.37 9.81
CA ARG A 124 3.31 -10.06 9.17
C ARG A 124 2.03 -9.31 9.56
N ARG A 125 0.88 -9.97 9.61
CA ARG A 125 -0.37 -9.34 10.08
C ARG A 125 -0.27 -8.85 11.52
N ILE A 126 0.41 -9.59 12.39
CA ILE A 126 0.66 -9.17 13.78
C ILE A 126 1.62 -7.98 13.80
N ALA A 127 2.68 -7.99 12.98
CA ALA A 127 3.62 -6.88 12.86
C ALA A 127 2.93 -5.59 12.39
N GLU A 128 2.09 -5.67 11.36
CA GLU A 128 1.28 -4.55 10.84
C GLU A 128 0.26 -4.04 11.88
N LEU A 129 -0.25 -4.94 12.73
CA LEU A 129 -1.13 -4.56 13.84
C LEU A 129 -0.37 -3.77 14.91
N PHE A 130 0.83 -4.21 15.31
CA PHE A 130 1.66 -3.52 16.30
C PHE A 130 2.19 -2.19 15.78
N ASP A 131 2.54 -2.08 14.50
CA ASP A 131 2.90 -0.81 13.89
C ASP A 131 1.72 0.18 13.96
N ARG A 132 0.50 -0.26 13.65
CA ARG A 132 -0.71 0.57 13.80
C ARG A 132 -0.97 0.95 15.25
N TYR A 133 -0.76 0.07 16.22
CA TYR A 133 -0.89 0.42 17.63
C TYR A 133 0.14 1.46 18.06
N SER A 134 1.37 1.38 17.55
CA SER A 134 2.40 2.38 17.83
C SER A 134 2.01 3.80 17.39
N VAL A 135 1.25 3.90 16.30
CA VAL A 135 0.80 5.19 15.75
C VAL A 135 -0.51 5.68 16.38
N HIS A 136 -1.46 4.74 16.63
CA HIS A 136 -2.82 5.13 17.00
C HIS A 136 -3.14 4.95 18.50
N ARG A 137 -2.38 4.11 19.20
CA ARG A 137 -2.60 3.72 20.61
C ARG A 137 -1.31 3.64 21.41
N PRO A 138 -0.42 4.65 21.35
CA PRO A 138 0.87 4.58 22.05
C PRO A 138 0.71 4.42 23.57
N GLU A 139 -0.31 5.04 24.17
CA GLU A 139 -0.63 4.94 25.61
C GLU A 139 -1.01 3.51 26.02
N MET A 140 -1.72 2.79 25.16
CA MET A 140 -2.04 1.37 25.37
C MET A 140 -0.76 0.52 25.42
N LEU A 141 0.17 0.76 24.52
CA LEU A 141 1.45 0.03 24.48
C LEU A 141 2.30 0.36 25.72
N GLU A 142 2.26 1.59 26.20
CA GLU A 142 2.91 1.98 27.47
C GLU A 142 2.30 1.25 28.66
N ALA A 143 0.97 1.18 28.73
CA ALA A 143 0.27 0.41 29.77
C ALA A 143 0.67 -1.07 29.71
N TRP A 144 0.81 -1.65 28.52
CA TRP A 144 1.29 -3.02 28.35
C TRP A 144 2.73 -3.20 28.86
N ARG A 145 3.61 -2.23 28.62
CA ARG A 145 4.97 -2.22 29.19
C ARG A 145 4.95 -2.29 30.72
N ASP A 146 4.10 -1.47 31.34
CA ASP A 146 4.05 -1.30 32.78
C ASP A 146 3.30 -2.42 33.53
N GLY A 147 2.88 -3.45 32.82
CA GLY A 147 2.25 -4.62 33.44
C GLY A 147 0.73 -4.63 33.35
N HIS A 148 0.11 -3.59 32.84
CA HIS A 148 -1.33 -3.53 32.68
C HIS A 148 -1.76 -4.23 31.40
N ALA A 149 -2.71 -5.14 31.50
CA ALA A 149 -3.26 -5.85 30.33
C ALA A 149 -4.37 -5.06 29.63
N THR A 150 -4.70 -3.89 30.13
CA THR A 150 -5.82 -3.08 29.66
C THR A 150 -5.37 -1.64 29.46
N ASP A 151 -5.87 -1.03 28.41
CA ASP A 151 -5.97 0.42 28.33
C ASP A 151 -6.88 0.85 29.51
N PRO A 152 -6.54 1.89 30.30
CA PRO A 152 -7.37 2.35 31.41
C PRO A 152 -8.84 2.58 31.03
N ASP A 153 -9.08 2.97 29.78
CA ASP A 153 -10.39 3.31 29.26
C ASP A 153 -11.08 2.19 28.47
N LEU A 154 -10.35 1.13 28.07
CA LEU A 154 -10.85 0.05 27.21
C LEU A 154 -10.31 -1.32 27.64
N PRO A 155 -11.08 -2.12 28.39
CA PRO A 155 -10.68 -3.47 28.76
C PRO A 155 -10.48 -4.35 27.52
N LEU A 156 -9.30 -4.94 27.41
CA LEU A 156 -9.01 -5.91 26.36
C LEU A 156 -9.78 -7.19 26.63
N ALA A 157 -10.53 -7.68 25.64
CA ALA A 157 -11.21 -8.97 25.74
C ALA A 157 -10.20 -10.12 25.96
N ASP A 158 -10.59 -11.14 26.73
CA ASP A 158 -9.70 -12.25 27.10
C ASP A 158 -9.05 -12.91 25.90
N GLU A 159 -9.79 -13.04 24.79
CA GLU A 159 -9.32 -13.60 23.52
C GLU A 159 -8.18 -12.82 22.86
N HIS A 160 -7.94 -11.56 23.26
CA HIS A 160 -6.89 -10.70 22.73
C HIS A 160 -5.69 -10.53 23.67
N ARG A 161 -5.72 -11.10 24.88
CA ARG A 161 -4.63 -10.96 25.86
C ARG A 161 -3.28 -11.50 25.41
N TRP A 162 -3.27 -12.44 24.48
CA TRP A 162 -2.05 -12.95 23.86
C TRP A 162 -1.23 -11.85 23.19
N GLN A 163 -1.88 -10.77 22.68
CA GLN A 163 -1.20 -9.64 22.05
C GLN A 163 -0.29 -8.91 23.04
N VAL A 164 -0.70 -8.78 24.29
CA VAL A 164 0.10 -8.15 25.36
C VAL A 164 1.38 -8.94 25.59
N SER A 165 1.26 -10.27 25.70
CA SER A 165 2.42 -11.16 25.91
C SER A 165 3.35 -11.13 24.70
N MET A 166 2.80 -11.16 23.49
CA MET A 166 3.57 -11.08 22.26
C MET A 166 4.31 -9.74 22.15
N TRP A 167 3.61 -8.63 22.36
CA TRP A 167 4.22 -7.31 22.26
C TRP A 167 5.37 -7.14 23.28
N ARG A 168 5.19 -7.63 24.52
CA ARG A 168 6.25 -7.59 25.52
C ARG A 168 7.46 -8.42 25.10
N ALA A 169 7.26 -9.64 24.61
CA ALA A 169 8.33 -10.48 24.12
C ALA A 169 9.10 -9.83 22.95
N VAL A 170 8.38 -9.19 22.03
CA VAL A 170 8.99 -8.41 20.94
C VAL A 170 9.81 -7.25 21.51
N ARG A 171 9.26 -6.49 22.47
CA ARG A 171 9.95 -5.37 23.11
C ARG A 171 11.21 -5.81 23.86
N ASP A 172 11.14 -6.92 24.57
CA ASP A 172 12.30 -7.47 25.30
C ASP A 172 13.43 -7.87 24.33
N ARG A 173 13.08 -8.29 23.11
CA ARG A 173 14.05 -8.69 22.09
C ARG A 173 14.61 -7.50 21.28
N LEU A 174 13.80 -6.48 21.00
CA LEU A 174 14.16 -5.35 20.15
C LEU A 174 14.54 -4.07 20.93
N GLY A 175 14.25 -4.01 22.23
CA GLY A 175 14.42 -2.80 23.04
C GLY A 175 13.20 -1.87 22.96
N PRO A 176 13.35 -0.61 23.42
CA PRO A 176 12.26 0.36 23.53
C PRO A 176 11.51 0.56 22.20
N ALA A 177 10.19 0.58 22.26
CA ALA A 177 9.34 0.77 21.10
C ALA A 177 9.28 2.26 20.66
N PRO A 178 9.06 2.55 19.37
CA PRO A 178 8.89 3.94 18.89
C PRO A 178 7.77 4.70 19.62
N ALA A 179 6.71 3.99 20.02
CA ALA A 179 5.64 4.57 20.83
C ALA A 179 6.12 5.13 22.17
N GLU A 180 7.11 4.48 22.81
CA GLU A 180 7.69 4.95 24.08
C GLU A 180 8.50 6.23 23.87
N ALA A 181 9.32 6.28 22.82
CA ALA A 181 10.07 7.48 22.46
C ALA A 181 9.13 8.64 22.11
N TYR A 182 8.06 8.36 21.38
CA TYR A 182 7.03 9.33 21.05
C TYR A 182 6.37 9.91 22.30
N LEU A 183 5.93 9.07 23.25
CA LEU A 183 5.29 9.52 24.47
C LEU A 183 6.24 10.28 25.40
N ALA A 184 7.49 9.84 25.52
CA ALA A 184 8.51 10.55 26.28
C ALA A 184 8.77 11.95 25.70
N ALA A 185 9.01 12.05 24.41
CA ALA A 185 9.23 13.33 23.73
C ALA A 185 8.01 14.25 23.81
N ARG A 186 6.79 13.70 23.71
CA ARG A 186 5.55 14.45 23.89
C ARG A 186 5.40 15.02 25.30
N ARG A 187 5.85 14.29 26.35
CA ARG A 187 5.81 14.77 27.73
C ARG A 187 6.88 15.82 28.05
N GLU A 188 8.03 15.70 27.43
CA GLU A 188 9.14 16.64 27.60
C GLU A 188 8.91 17.96 26.85
N ALA A 189 7.88 18.04 26.01
CA ALA A 189 7.43 19.20 25.25
C ALA A 189 8.57 20.13 24.85
N SER A 190 9.35 19.72 23.86
CA SER A 190 10.27 20.62 23.18
C SER A 190 9.65 21.13 21.88
N PRO A 191 8.85 22.20 21.91
CA PRO A 191 8.16 22.71 20.71
C PRO A 191 9.08 23.34 19.67
N GLY A 192 10.39 23.29 19.89
CA GLY A 192 11.37 24.04 19.11
C GLY A 192 11.76 23.47 17.74
N LEU A 193 11.18 22.37 17.29
CA LEU A 193 11.63 21.68 16.08
C LEU A 193 10.82 22.02 14.83
N ILE A 194 9.63 22.62 14.96
CA ILE A 194 8.82 23.06 13.82
C ILE A 194 9.01 24.56 13.65
N PRO A 195 9.90 24.99 12.78
CA PRO A 195 10.07 26.40 12.48
C PRO A 195 8.95 26.87 11.54
N GLY A 196 8.37 28.02 11.83
CA GLY A 196 7.42 28.68 10.94
C GLY A 196 5.98 28.17 11.07
N ARG A 197 5.26 28.21 9.95
CA ARG A 197 3.85 27.82 9.87
C ARG A 197 3.70 26.34 9.54
N LEU A 198 2.73 25.68 10.19
CA LEU A 198 2.35 24.32 9.92
C LEU A 198 0.93 24.26 9.38
N SER A 199 0.74 23.60 8.27
CA SER A 199 -0.56 23.30 7.70
C SER A 199 -0.73 21.78 7.58
N VAL A 200 -1.88 21.24 8.00
CA VAL A 200 -2.23 19.82 7.84
C VAL A 200 -3.36 19.76 6.83
N PHE A 201 -3.15 19.17 5.66
CA PHE A 201 -4.10 19.20 4.57
C PHE A 201 -4.59 17.81 4.18
N GLY A 202 -5.91 17.63 4.10
CA GLY A 202 -6.55 16.46 3.53
C GLY A 202 -6.32 15.15 4.31
N LEU A 203 -6.05 15.22 5.62
CA LEU A 203 -6.06 14.03 6.45
C LEU A 203 -7.50 13.64 6.74
N GLU A 204 -7.87 12.43 6.36
CA GLU A 204 -9.22 11.90 6.55
C GLU A 204 -9.40 11.23 7.93
N LEU A 205 -8.30 10.71 8.50
CA LEU A 205 -8.31 9.98 9.75
C LEU A 205 -7.39 10.63 10.78
N PHE A 206 -7.97 11.05 11.87
CA PHE A 206 -7.25 11.55 13.04
C PHE A 206 -7.32 10.52 14.17
N SER A 207 -6.18 10.26 14.83
CA SER A 207 -6.17 9.56 16.11
C SER A 207 -6.14 10.58 17.24
N HIS A 208 -6.57 10.19 18.45
CA HIS A 208 -6.44 11.02 19.65
C HIS A 208 -5.01 11.53 19.81
N ALA A 209 -4.02 10.64 19.70
CA ALA A 209 -2.62 11.00 19.83
C ALA A 209 -2.18 12.11 18.85
N LYS A 210 -2.69 12.09 17.60
CA LYS A 210 -2.39 13.13 16.60
C LYS A 210 -3.07 14.46 16.91
N VAL A 211 -4.34 14.41 17.30
CA VAL A 211 -5.09 15.62 17.66
C VAL A 211 -4.47 16.28 18.90
N ASP A 212 -4.13 15.49 19.91
CA ASP A 212 -3.47 15.99 21.12
C ASP A 212 -2.08 16.58 20.81
N LEU A 213 -1.30 15.95 19.92
CA LEU A 213 -0.03 16.51 19.49
C LEU A 213 -0.22 17.87 18.80
N LEU A 214 -1.16 17.96 17.85
CA LEU A 214 -1.46 19.23 17.16
C LEU A 214 -1.94 20.31 18.15
N ALA A 215 -2.79 19.94 19.09
CA ALA A 215 -3.28 20.87 20.13
C ALA A 215 -2.13 21.35 21.04
N GLN A 216 -1.22 20.47 21.44
CA GLN A 216 -0.04 20.82 22.23
C GLN A 216 0.92 21.75 21.47
N LEU A 217 1.19 21.44 20.19
CA LEU A 217 2.02 22.29 19.34
C LEU A 217 1.38 23.67 19.10
N GLY A 218 0.05 23.74 18.97
CA GLY A 218 -0.70 24.99 18.82
C GLY A 218 -0.82 25.80 20.11
N ALA A 219 -0.68 25.18 21.29
CA ALA A 219 -0.72 25.85 22.59
C ALA A 219 0.62 26.46 23.02
N ALA A 220 1.73 26.08 22.38
CA ALA A 220 3.06 26.55 22.73
C ALA A 220 3.24 28.04 22.40
N ASP A 221 3.85 28.78 23.35
CA ASP A 221 4.29 30.16 23.10
C ASP A 221 5.57 30.14 22.22
N GLY A 222 5.41 30.21 20.90
CA GLY A 222 6.54 30.19 20.00
C GLY A 222 6.13 30.14 18.52
N PRO A 223 7.10 30.09 17.60
CA PRO A 223 6.83 30.05 16.16
C PRO A 223 6.02 28.84 15.69
N ALA A 224 5.99 27.77 16.48
CA ALA A 224 5.14 26.60 16.25
C ALA A 224 3.64 26.82 16.57
N GLY A 225 3.26 27.99 17.14
CA GLY A 225 1.89 28.30 17.52
C GLY A 225 0.94 28.59 16.35
N ASP A 226 1.44 28.70 15.10
CA ASP A 226 0.62 28.98 13.92
C ASP A 226 0.32 27.68 13.14
N ILE A 227 -0.66 26.94 13.64
CA ILE A 227 -1.09 25.64 13.07
C ILE A 227 -2.49 25.75 12.50
N ALA A 228 -2.67 25.33 11.26
CA ALA A 228 -3.96 25.20 10.61
C ALA A 228 -4.20 23.77 10.11
N VAL A 229 -5.43 23.28 10.29
CA VAL A 229 -5.88 21.98 9.78
C VAL A 229 -6.95 22.22 8.72
N TYR A 230 -6.74 21.71 7.54
CA TYR A 230 -7.68 21.77 6.42
C TYR A 230 -8.29 20.37 6.24
N ALA A 231 -9.52 20.18 6.66
CA ALA A 231 -10.17 18.88 6.64
C ALA A 231 -11.37 18.88 5.68
N VAL A 232 -11.37 17.91 4.75
CA VAL A 232 -12.51 17.70 3.86
C VAL A 232 -13.57 16.91 4.59
N PHE A 233 -14.76 17.48 4.72
CA PHE A 233 -15.92 16.81 5.28
C PHE A 233 -17.16 17.13 4.46
N PRO A 234 -17.65 16.19 3.65
CA PRO A 234 -18.71 16.47 2.69
C PRO A 234 -20.07 16.77 3.32
N ALA A 235 -20.39 16.21 4.50
CA ALA A 235 -21.71 16.36 5.14
C ALA A 235 -21.72 17.48 6.21
N VAL A 236 -21.36 18.69 5.81
CA VAL A 236 -21.23 19.85 6.71
C VAL A 236 -22.50 20.09 7.54
N GLY A 237 -23.70 19.86 6.96
CA GLY A 237 -24.97 19.98 7.64
C GLY A 237 -25.17 19.06 8.86
N ALA A 238 -24.35 18.01 8.99
CA ALA A 238 -24.36 17.10 10.13
C ALA A 238 -23.41 17.52 11.28
N LEU A 239 -22.55 18.53 11.09
CA LEU A 239 -21.50 18.91 12.04
C LEU A 239 -22.04 19.23 13.43
N ASP A 240 -23.14 19.96 13.55
CA ASP A 240 -23.71 20.32 14.84
C ASP A 240 -24.12 19.10 15.69
N VAL A 241 -24.65 18.08 15.03
CA VAL A 241 -25.02 16.81 15.69
C VAL A 241 -23.77 16.06 16.13
N ILE A 242 -22.77 15.98 15.26
CA ILE A 242 -21.51 15.27 15.52
C ILE A 242 -20.75 15.94 16.68
N THR A 243 -20.54 17.24 16.61
CA THR A 243 -19.80 18.01 17.64
C THR A 243 -20.51 18.03 18.99
N THR A 244 -21.86 18.09 18.99
CA THR A 244 -22.65 18.00 20.21
C THR A 244 -22.52 16.64 20.88
N ARG A 245 -22.47 15.56 20.13
CA ARG A 245 -22.22 14.20 20.66
C ARG A 245 -20.81 14.09 21.25
N SER A 246 -19.80 14.62 20.57
CA SER A 246 -18.41 14.60 21.03
C SER A 246 -18.22 15.25 22.42
N ARG A 247 -18.94 16.32 22.71
CA ARG A 247 -18.85 17.05 23.99
C ARG A 247 -19.49 16.31 25.18
N ARG A 248 -20.18 15.19 24.95
CA ARG A 248 -20.95 14.47 25.99
C ARG A 248 -20.16 13.42 26.76
N GLY A 249 -18.93 13.11 26.42
CA GLY A 249 -18.13 12.14 27.18
C GLY A 249 -16.91 11.62 26.44
N PRO A 250 -16.03 10.87 27.14
CA PRO A 250 -14.86 10.25 26.52
C PRO A 250 -15.28 9.26 25.46
N PHE A 251 -14.43 9.11 24.43
CA PHE A 251 -14.65 8.14 23.36
C PHE A 251 -14.56 6.72 23.93
N GLY A 252 -15.69 6.01 23.95
CA GLY A 252 -15.78 4.60 24.29
C GLY A 252 -15.43 3.67 23.11
N LEU A 253 -15.90 2.43 23.18
CA LEU A 253 -15.76 1.50 22.06
C LEU A 253 -16.48 2.05 20.83
N ARG A 254 -15.92 1.82 19.64
CA ARG A 254 -16.48 2.30 18.36
C ARG A 254 -17.94 1.89 18.15
N LYS A 255 -18.33 0.70 18.65
CA LYS A 255 -19.73 0.23 18.64
C LYS A 255 -20.68 1.09 19.48
N ASP A 256 -20.15 1.79 20.49
CA ASP A 256 -20.94 2.65 21.40
C ASP A 256 -20.97 4.11 20.90
N ASN A 257 -20.10 4.45 19.94
CA ASN A 257 -19.96 5.76 19.29
C ASN A 257 -20.30 5.68 17.80
N ASP A 258 -21.41 5.03 17.46
CA ASP A 258 -21.87 4.95 16.08
C ASP A 258 -22.45 6.31 15.65
N TYR A 259 -21.77 6.96 14.70
CA TYR A 259 -22.23 8.20 14.08
C TYR A 259 -23.18 7.99 12.91
N THR A 260 -23.57 6.75 12.60
CA THR A 260 -24.48 6.45 11.50
C THR A 260 -25.78 7.23 11.62
N ASP A 261 -26.32 7.36 12.84
CA ASP A 261 -27.57 8.10 13.12
C ASP A 261 -27.41 9.62 13.10
N ALA A 262 -26.19 10.14 13.01
CA ALA A 262 -25.97 11.59 12.90
C ALA A 262 -26.38 12.12 11.52
N PHE A 263 -26.46 11.24 10.52
CA PHE A 263 -26.72 11.59 9.14
C PHE A 263 -28.17 11.33 8.72
N ARG A 264 -28.78 12.34 8.09
CA ARG A 264 -30.09 12.23 7.42
C ARG A 264 -29.97 11.74 5.98
N ASN A 265 -28.88 12.13 5.30
CA ASN A 265 -28.61 11.71 3.92
C ASN A 265 -28.09 10.26 3.90
N VAL A 266 -28.68 9.42 3.05
CA VAL A 266 -28.33 7.98 2.97
C VAL A 266 -26.90 7.74 2.49
N LEU A 267 -26.39 8.59 1.58
CA LEU A 267 -25.01 8.49 1.09
C LEU A 267 -24.02 8.91 2.18
N SER A 268 -24.28 10.01 2.88
CA SER A 268 -23.46 10.44 4.01
C SER A 268 -23.41 9.39 5.13
N ARG A 269 -24.55 8.74 5.40
CA ARG A 269 -24.63 7.62 6.34
C ARG A 269 -23.74 6.45 5.95
N SER A 270 -23.57 6.18 4.65
CA SER A 270 -22.72 5.10 4.14
C SER A 270 -21.24 5.46 4.09
N TRP A 271 -20.91 6.71 3.73
CA TRP A 271 -19.53 7.08 3.39
C TRP A 271 -18.84 7.99 4.40
N ALA A 272 -19.59 8.82 5.12
CA ALA A 272 -19.03 9.90 5.94
C ALA A 272 -18.80 9.52 7.41
N VAL A 273 -19.15 8.31 7.85
CA VAL A 273 -18.97 7.90 9.26
C VAL A 273 -17.52 8.01 9.76
N PRO A 274 -16.49 7.53 9.02
CA PRO A 274 -15.11 7.73 9.46
C PRO A 274 -14.70 9.20 9.58
N GLY A 275 -15.20 10.06 8.68
CA GLY A 275 -15.01 11.51 8.74
C GLY A 275 -15.71 12.13 9.94
N ALA A 276 -16.89 11.63 10.32
CA ALA A 276 -17.60 12.10 11.54
C ALA A 276 -16.79 11.81 12.81
N GLU A 277 -16.16 10.63 12.91
CA GLU A 277 -15.27 10.32 14.02
C GLU A 277 -14.09 11.32 14.09
N ALA A 278 -13.50 11.64 12.95
CA ALA A 278 -12.43 12.63 12.87
C ALA A 278 -12.89 14.04 13.26
N MET A 279 -14.07 14.47 12.80
CA MET A 279 -14.64 15.77 13.14
C MET A 279 -14.97 15.85 14.64
N ALA A 280 -15.47 14.78 15.23
CA ALA A 280 -15.75 14.70 16.65
C ALA A 280 -14.46 14.87 17.50
N LEU A 281 -13.36 14.25 17.07
CA LEU A 281 -12.05 14.40 17.70
C LEU A 281 -11.52 15.83 17.61
N LEU A 282 -11.56 16.42 16.43
CA LEU A 282 -11.10 17.79 16.19
C LEU A 282 -11.92 18.81 17.00
N ALA A 283 -13.25 18.66 17.03
CA ALA A 283 -14.11 19.51 17.84
C ALA A 283 -13.84 19.38 19.34
N GLY A 284 -13.46 18.19 19.82
CA GLY A 284 -13.07 17.94 21.21
C GLY A 284 -11.80 18.68 21.63
N ALA A 285 -10.93 19.02 20.68
CA ALA A 285 -9.69 19.79 20.96
C ALA A 285 -9.91 21.28 21.24
N GLY A 286 -11.15 21.75 21.32
CA GLY A 286 -11.47 23.12 21.68
C GLY A 286 -11.24 24.16 20.59
N SER A 287 -11.29 23.75 19.35
CA SER A 287 -10.98 24.53 18.15
C SER A 287 -12.19 25.27 17.62
N GLU A 288 -11.97 26.42 17.00
CA GLU A 288 -12.99 27.09 16.18
C GLU A 288 -13.05 26.40 14.80
N LEU A 289 -14.25 25.95 14.42
CA LEU A 289 -14.50 25.32 13.13
C LEU A 289 -14.98 26.39 12.15
N VAL A 290 -14.18 26.69 11.14
CA VAL A 290 -14.54 27.59 10.05
C VAL A 290 -14.92 26.75 8.84
N VAL A 291 -16.12 26.96 8.31
CA VAL A 291 -16.62 26.23 7.14
C VAL A 291 -16.38 27.05 5.89
N ALA A 292 -15.67 26.47 4.92
CA ALA A 292 -15.49 27.08 3.60
C ALA A 292 -16.77 26.91 2.75
N GLU A 293 -17.21 27.97 2.12
CA GLU A 293 -18.35 27.93 1.20
C GLU A 293 -18.05 27.05 -0.01
N THR A 294 -19.04 26.27 -0.45
CA THR A 294 -18.95 25.39 -1.61
C THR A 294 -19.90 25.89 -2.67
N ALA A 295 -19.37 26.24 -3.83
CA ALA A 295 -20.20 26.58 -4.98
C ALA A 295 -20.83 25.31 -5.57
N THR A 296 -22.11 25.38 -5.90
CA THR A 296 -22.84 24.30 -6.56
C THR A 296 -23.36 24.75 -7.94
N ASN A 297 -23.30 23.87 -8.91
CA ASN A 297 -23.85 24.11 -10.24
C ASN A 297 -25.30 23.59 -10.34
N PRO A 298 -26.19 24.29 -11.05
CA PRO A 298 -27.58 23.83 -11.26
C PRO A 298 -27.60 22.63 -12.22
N SER A 299 -27.44 21.42 -11.66
CA SER A 299 -27.40 20.15 -12.40
C SER A 299 -27.84 19.01 -11.48
N LEU A 300 -28.11 17.83 -12.02
CA LEU A 300 -28.44 16.65 -11.22
C LEU A 300 -27.30 16.32 -10.24
N LEU A 301 -26.04 16.41 -10.68
CA LEU A 301 -24.86 16.24 -9.84
C LEU A 301 -24.80 17.34 -8.75
N GLY A 302 -25.01 18.59 -9.11
CA GLY A 302 -25.02 19.71 -8.17
C GLY A 302 -26.12 19.60 -7.10
N ASP A 303 -27.32 19.14 -7.49
CA ASP A 303 -28.40 18.86 -6.54
C ASP A 303 -28.03 17.74 -5.57
N LEU A 304 -27.38 16.67 -6.08
CA LEU A 304 -26.91 15.57 -5.26
C LEU A 304 -25.81 16.01 -4.28
N GLN A 305 -24.83 16.76 -4.78
CA GLN A 305 -23.76 17.33 -3.95
C GLN A 305 -24.32 18.26 -2.87
N THR A 306 -25.23 19.15 -3.22
CA THR A 306 -25.90 20.04 -2.26
C THR A 306 -26.67 19.26 -1.19
N ALA A 307 -27.38 18.18 -1.60
CA ALA A 307 -28.10 17.34 -0.64
C ALA A 307 -27.15 16.61 0.33
N ILE A 308 -25.93 16.24 -0.11
CA ILE A 308 -24.90 15.67 0.74
C ILE A 308 -24.37 16.75 1.71
N VAL A 309 -24.02 17.93 1.20
CA VAL A 309 -23.46 19.04 2.00
C VAL A 309 -24.44 19.47 3.09
N ASP A 310 -25.70 19.66 2.77
CA ASP A 310 -26.75 20.09 3.69
C ASP A 310 -27.28 18.94 4.58
N ASP A 311 -26.79 17.73 4.38
CA ASP A 311 -27.30 16.51 5.02
C ASP A 311 -28.81 16.31 4.84
N ARG A 312 -29.34 16.65 3.66
CA ARG A 312 -30.76 16.49 3.35
C ARG A 312 -31.07 15.06 2.91
N PRO A 313 -32.20 14.49 3.37
CA PRO A 313 -32.65 13.19 2.86
C PRO A 313 -32.81 13.23 1.34
N LEU A 314 -32.25 12.24 0.64
CA LEU A 314 -32.59 12.04 -0.75
C LEU A 314 -34.02 11.49 -0.84
N PRO A 315 -34.87 12.00 -1.70
CA PRO A 315 -36.19 11.43 -1.89
C PRO A 315 -36.06 10.03 -2.49
N ILE A 316 -36.21 9.01 -1.64
CA ILE A 316 -36.32 7.61 -2.05
C ILE A 316 -37.77 7.42 -2.54
N THR A 317 -38.09 7.95 -3.67
CA THR A 317 -39.37 7.67 -4.33
C THR A 317 -39.15 6.61 -5.39
N SER A 318 -39.40 5.36 -5.01
CA SER A 318 -39.69 4.33 -6.01
C SER A 318 -40.85 4.80 -6.89
N GLY A 319 -40.59 5.13 -8.14
CA GLY A 319 -41.59 5.40 -9.14
C GLY A 319 -41.87 6.86 -9.48
N VAL A 320 -41.15 7.82 -8.97
CA VAL A 320 -41.16 9.15 -9.61
C VAL A 320 -40.16 9.11 -10.76
N ASP A 321 -40.68 9.01 -11.95
CA ASP A 321 -40.00 9.38 -13.17
C ASP A 321 -39.58 10.87 -13.01
N ARG A 322 -38.43 11.11 -12.36
CA ARG A 322 -37.73 12.36 -12.62
C ARG A 322 -37.29 12.20 -14.07
N SER A 323 -38.15 12.62 -15.00
CA SER A 323 -37.65 12.95 -16.30
C SER A 323 -36.61 14.02 -16.08
N VAL A 324 -35.35 13.57 -15.88
CA VAL A 324 -34.20 14.44 -16.02
C VAL A 324 -34.41 15.04 -17.38
N ALA A 325 -34.73 16.33 -17.45
CA ALA A 325 -34.96 17.04 -18.71
C ALA A 325 -33.77 16.63 -19.59
N GLY A 326 -34.09 15.94 -20.70
CA GLY A 326 -33.04 15.25 -21.46
C GLY A 326 -31.93 16.22 -21.79
N GLY A 327 -30.72 15.97 -21.31
CA GLY A 327 -29.57 16.77 -21.65
C GLY A 327 -28.72 17.33 -20.51
N ASP A 328 -28.98 17.03 -19.23
CA ASP A 328 -28.08 17.49 -18.16
C ASP A 328 -26.66 16.90 -18.33
N GLY A 329 -26.51 15.60 -18.61
CA GLY A 329 -25.21 14.97 -18.86
C GLY A 329 -24.22 15.00 -17.69
N SER A 330 -24.60 15.61 -16.56
CA SER A 330 -23.71 15.77 -15.39
C SER A 330 -23.40 14.44 -14.68
N ILE A 331 -24.24 13.43 -14.84
CA ILE A 331 -24.01 12.05 -14.39
C ILE A 331 -24.25 11.10 -15.57
N GLN A 332 -23.26 10.30 -15.91
CA GLN A 332 -23.33 9.31 -16.99
C GLN A 332 -22.97 7.92 -16.45
N VAL A 333 -23.67 6.91 -16.90
CA VAL A 333 -23.41 5.51 -16.55
C VAL A 333 -23.19 4.72 -17.84
N HIS A 334 -22.00 4.14 -17.97
CA HIS A 334 -21.62 3.32 -19.13
C HIS A 334 -21.57 1.84 -18.75
N LEU A 335 -22.35 1.00 -19.45
CA LEU A 335 -22.33 -0.45 -19.30
C LEU A 335 -21.43 -1.07 -20.38
N CYS A 336 -20.38 -1.76 -19.97
CA CYS A 336 -19.35 -2.27 -20.88
C CYS A 336 -19.12 -3.76 -20.71
N HIS A 337 -18.74 -4.45 -21.81
CA HIS A 337 -18.38 -5.86 -21.83
C HIS A 337 -16.88 -6.05 -21.52
N GLY A 338 -16.57 -6.17 -20.25
CA GLY A 338 -15.19 -6.47 -19.80
C GLY A 338 -14.27 -5.25 -19.70
N PRO A 339 -13.04 -5.47 -19.14
CA PRO A 339 -12.13 -4.39 -18.75
C PRO A 339 -11.61 -3.56 -19.93
N THR A 340 -11.19 -4.23 -21.01
CA THR A 340 -10.64 -3.54 -22.18
C THR A 340 -11.64 -2.59 -22.77
N ARG A 341 -12.88 -3.05 -22.99
CA ARG A 341 -13.94 -2.19 -23.53
C ARG A 341 -14.30 -1.05 -22.59
N GLN A 342 -14.22 -1.28 -21.27
CA GLN A 342 -14.45 -0.23 -20.28
C GLN A 342 -13.40 0.88 -20.36
N VAL A 343 -12.13 0.55 -20.58
CA VAL A 343 -11.05 1.54 -20.75
C VAL A 343 -11.19 2.29 -22.08
N GLU A 344 -11.58 1.60 -23.18
CA GLU A 344 -11.86 2.24 -24.46
C GLU A 344 -13.01 3.27 -24.35
N VAL A 345 -14.11 2.89 -23.70
CA VAL A 345 -15.26 3.78 -23.47
C VAL A 345 -14.88 4.95 -22.56
N LEU A 346 -14.05 4.72 -21.53
CA LEU A 346 -13.52 5.80 -20.69
C LEU A 346 -12.74 6.81 -21.53
N ARG A 347 -11.83 6.33 -22.39
CA ARG A 347 -11.06 7.19 -23.30
C ARG A 347 -11.97 8.02 -24.21
N ASP A 348 -12.94 7.37 -24.85
CA ASP A 348 -13.89 8.05 -25.73
C ASP A 348 -14.69 9.10 -24.96
N ALA A 349 -15.15 8.79 -23.74
CA ALA A 349 -15.88 9.74 -22.89
C ALA A 349 -15.02 10.96 -22.52
N VAL A 350 -13.76 10.75 -22.14
CA VAL A 350 -12.81 11.84 -21.83
C VAL A 350 -12.58 12.73 -23.05
N LEU A 351 -12.33 12.14 -24.21
CA LEU A 351 -12.12 12.90 -25.44
C LEU A 351 -13.36 13.72 -25.85
N HIS A 352 -14.56 13.15 -25.69
CA HIS A 352 -15.80 13.87 -25.94
C HIS A 352 -16.01 15.03 -24.97
N LEU A 353 -15.71 14.86 -23.68
CA LEU A 353 -15.79 15.93 -22.69
C LEU A 353 -14.83 17.08 -23.03
N MET A 354 -13.58 16.78 -23.34
CA MET A 354 -12.58 17.79 -23.72
C MET A 354 -12.93 18.49 -25.05
N ALA A 355 -13.56 17.78 -26.00
CA ALA A 355 -14.02 18.38 -27.24
C ALA A 355 -15.25 19.29 -27.03
N ALA A 356 -16.13 18.95 -26.09
CA ALA A 356 -17.32 19.73 -25.75
C ALA A 356 -16.99 20.98 -24.93
N ASP A 357 -15.98 20.90 -24.08
CA ASP A 357 -15.50 22.02 -23.26
C ASP A 357 -13.97 22.22 -23.45
N PRO A 358 -13.57 23.16 -24.33
CA PRO A 358 -12.16 23.47 -24.60
C PRO A 358 -11.40 24.05 -23.40
N SER A 359 -12.06 24.44 -22.31
CA SER A 359 -11.42 24.90 -21.08
C SER A 359 -10.88 23.75 -20.24
N LEU A 360 -11.41 22.51 -20.43
CA LEU A 360 -10.94 21.33 -19.73
C LEU A 360 -9.56 20.89 -20.23
N THR A 361 -8.70 20.59 -19.26
CA THR A 361 -7.38 20.01 -19.51
C THR A 361 -7.29 18.61 -18.88
N PRO A 362 -6.35 17.75 -19.29
CA PRO A 362 -6.20 16.41 -18.68
C PRO A 362 -6.06 16.43 -17.15
N ARG A 363 -5.49 17.49 -16.57
CA ARG A 363 -5.34 17.63 -15.10
C ARG A 363 -6.66 17.84 -14.36
N ASP A 364 -7.71 18.28 -15.06
CA ASP A 364 -9.03 18.49 -14.47
C ASP A 364 -9.83 17.19 -14.37
N ILE A 365 -9.27 16.08 -14.88
CA ILE A 365 -9.93 14.78 -14.98
C ILE A 365 -9.26 13.78 -14.02
N LEU A 366 -10.04 13.31 -13.05
CA LEU A 366 -9.61 12.27 -12.11
C LEU A 366 -10.34 10.96 -12.39
N VAL A 367 -9.57 9.89 -12.56
CA VAL A 367 -10.09 8.53 -12.72
C VAL A 367 -9.84 7.73 -11.45
N ILE A 368 -10.91 7.31 -10.77
CA ILE A 368 -10.84 6.45 -9.59
C ILE A 368 -11.05 5.00 -10.02
N CYS A 369 -10.06 4.14 -9.76
CA CYS A 369 -10.09 2.73 -10.11
C CYS A 369 -9.96 1.86 -8.86
N PRO A 370 -11.03 1.13 -8.45
CA PRO A 370 -10.98 0.27 -7.26
C PRO A 370 -10.07 -0.95 -7.40
N ASN A 371 -9.79 -1.40 -8.62
CA ASN A 371 -8.95 -2.56 -8.91
C ASN A 371 -7.88 -2.21 -9.94
N LEU A 372 -6.84 -1.54 -9.46
CA LEU A 372 -5.75 -1.07 -10.31
C LEU A 372 -4.90 -2.23 -10.86
N GLU A 373 -4.80 -3.36 -10.16
CA GLU A 373 -4.10 -4.56 -10.65
C GLU A 373 -4.69 -5.07 -11.96
N ARG A 374 -6.01 -5.03 -12.07
CA ARG A 374 -6.72 -5.49 -13.26
C ARG A 374 -6.72 -4.47 -14.40
N PHE A 375 -6.89 -3.19 -14.06
CA PHE A 375 -7.06 -2.13 -15.06
C PHE A 375 -5.77 -1.40 -15.39
N GLY A 376 -4.81 -1.31 -14.47
CA GLY A 376 -3.55 -0.59 -14.64
C GLY A 376 -2.80 -0.96 -15.93
N PRO A 377 -2.60 -2.25 -16.24
CA PRO A 377 -1.93 -2.67 -17.48
C PRO A 377 -2.65 -2.26 -18.77
N LEU A 378 -3.95 -1.94 -18.69
CA LEU A 378 -4.77 -1.52 -19.83
C LEU A 378 -4.86 -0.01 -19.96
N LEU A 379 -4.70 0.74 -18.86
CA LEU A 379 -4.92 2.19 -18.85
C LEU A 379 -3.88 2.92 -19.70
N GLU A 380 -2.60 2.74 -19.43
CA GLU A 380 -1.54 3.45 -20.12
C GLU A 380 -1.51 3.16 -21.63
N PRO A 381 -1.50 1.89 -22.11
CA PRO A 381 -1.47 1.61 -23.53
C PRO A 381 -2.71 2.08 -24.30
N LEU A 382 -3.91 1.97 -23.70
CA LEU A 382 -5.15 2.28 -24.40
C LEU A 382 -5.50 3.77 -24.37
N ILE A 383 -5.17 4.47 -23.27
CA ILE A 383 -5.48 5.90 -23.15
C ILE A 383 -4.42 6.74 -23.86
N SER A 384 -3.15 6.36 -23.78
CA SER A 384 -2.03 7.06 -24.45
C SER A 384 -1.93 6.77 -25.95
N LEU A 385 -2.81 5.94 -26.50
CA LEU A 385 -2.80 5.60 -27.91
C LEU A 385 -3.11 6.86 -28.74
N ASP A 386 -2.14 7.29 -29.54
CA ASP A 386 -2.34 8.41 -30.46
C ASP A 386 -3.20 7.96 -31.65
N LEU A 387 -4.47 8.32 -31.62
CA LEU A 387 -5.38 8.16 -32.73
C LEU A 387 -5.68 9.56 -33.28
N ASN A 388 -5.13 9.87 -34.44
CA ASN A 388 -5.31 11.15 -35.13
C ASN A 388 -4.75 12.40 -34.39
N GLY A 389 -3.61 12.27 -33.70
CA GLY A 389 -3.00 13.38 -32.98
C GLY A 389 -3.62 13.69 -31.62
N GLN A 390 -4.43 12.77 -31.08
CA GLN A 390 -5.10 12.91 -29.78
C GLN A 390 -4.60 11.86 -28.78
N ALA A 391 -3.36 12.00 -28.33
CA ALA A 391 -2.83 11.23 -27.22
C ALA A 391 -3.14 11.91 -25.89
N LEU A 392 -3.66 11.16 -24.92
CA LEU A 392 -3.86 11.64 -23.55
C LEU A 392 -2.70 11.20 -22.66
N ALA A 393 -2.11 12.15 -21.94
CA ALA A 393 -1.14 11.82 -20.92
C ALA A 393 -1.87 11.30 -19.67
N VAL A 394 -1.50 10.12 -19.19
CA VAL A 394 -2.07 9.49 -18.00
C VAL A 394 -0.98 9.27 -16.98
N THR A 395 -1.22 9.71 -15.75
CA THR A 395 -0.35 9.39 -14.60
C THR A 395 -1.09 8.41 -13.69
N VAL A 396 -0.56 7.19 -13.59
CA VAL A 396 -1.07 6.19 -12.66
C VAL A 396 -0.42 6.41 -11.30
N LEU A 397 -1.22 6.81 -10.30
CA LEU A 397 -0.78 6.97 -8.92
C LEU A 397 -1.01 5.64 -8.19
N ASP A 398 -0.02 5.24 -7.40
CA ASP A 398 -0.04 3.97 -6.67
C ASP A 398 -0.12 2.75 -7.61
N PRO A 399 0.83 2.60 -8.55
CA PRO A 399 0.90 1.38 -9.33
C PRO A 399 1.02 0.23 -8.34
N ALA A 400 0.07 -0.71 -8.41
CA ALA A 400 0.07 -1.92 -7.60
C ALA A 400 1.49 -2.46 -7.53
N GLY A 401 2.01 -2.52 -6.33
CA GLY A 401 3.41 -2.54 -5.96
C GLY A 401 4.35 -3.39 -6.82
N SER A 402 5.60 -3.37 -6.51
CA SER A 402 6.76 -4.02 -7.17
C SER A 402 6.58 -5.48 -7.66
N SER A 403 5.42 -6.12 -7.42
CA SER A 403 5.05 -7.45 -7.93
C SER A 403 4.96 -7.53 -9.47
N HIS A 404 4.88 -6.39 -10.17
CA HIS A 404 4.82 -6.36 -11.63
C HIS A 404 6.16 -6.15 -12.33
N THR A 405 7.25 -5.94 -11.59
CA THR A 405 8.56 -5.93 -12.23
C THR A 405 8.92 -7.37 -12.65
N PRO A 406 9.44 -7.59 -13.88
CA PRO A 406 9.84 -8.94 -14.32
C PRO A 406 10.77 -9.65 -13.35
N ILE A 407 11.64 -8.89 -12.66
CA ILE A 407 12.56 -9.43 -11.64
C ILE A 407 11.80 -9.92 -10.40
N ALA A 408 10.83 -9.14 -9.90
CA ALA A 408 10.04 -9.54 -8.73
C ALA A 408 9.16 -10.77 -9.06
N ALA A 409 8.55 -10.81 -10.24
CA ALA A 409 7.80 -11.96 -10.71
C ALA A 409 8.68 -13.21 -10.81
N ALA A 410 9.88 -13.09 -11.39
CA ALA A 410 10.84 -14.17 -11.48
C ALA A 410 11.31 -14.67 -10.11
N LEU A 411 11.57 -13.75 -9.15
CA LEU A 411 11.94 -14.11 -7.79
C LEU A 411 10.80 -14.84 -7.06
N THR A 412 9.58 -14.34 -7.18
CA THR A 412 8.40 -14.99 -6.58
C THR A 412 8.21 -16.40 -7.13
N ALA A 413 8.26 -16.56 -8.46
CA ALA A 413 8.17 -17.86 -9.10
C ALA A 413 9.30 -18.80 -8.65
N LEU A 414 10.53 -18.30 -8.52
CA LEU A 414 11.67 -19.08 -8.05
C LEU A 414 11.45 -19.58 -6.59
N LEU A 415 10.97 -18.72 -5.70
CA LEU A 415 10.69 -19.10 -4.31
C LEU A 415 9.55 -20.12 -4.20
N GLU A 416 8.50 -19.97 -5.01
CA GLU A 416 7.40 -20.93 -5.09
C GLU A 416 7.86 -22.30 -5.58
N VAL A 417 8.67 -22.34 -6.64
CA VAL A 417 9.20 -23.59 -7.20
C VAL A 417 10.13 -24.31 -6.22
N ILE A 418 10.98 -23.56 -5.49
CA ILE A 418 11.90 -24.14 -4.50
C ILE A 418 11.13 -24.71 -3.30
N GLY A 419 10.04 -24.07 -2.89
CA GLY A 419 9.13 -24.60 -1.88
C GLY A 419 8.30 -25.79 -2.35
N GLY A 420 8.27 -26.05 -3.66
CA GLY A 420 7.51 -27.10 -4.33
C GLY A 420 8.31 -28.38 -4.59
N ARG A 421 7.77 -29.19 -5.49
CA ARG A 421 8.37 -30.46 -5.92
C ARG A 421 9.46 -30.31 -6.96
N LEU A 422 9.61 -29.15 -7.56
CA LEU A 422 10.44 -28.90 -8.74
C LEU A 422 10.08 -29.87 -9.88
N THR A 423 8.81 -29.88 -10.24
CA THR A 423 8.32 -30.63 -11.39
C THR A 423 8.86 -30.03 -12.69
N ARG A 424 8.82 -30.81 -13.77
CA ARG A 424 9.23 -30.32 -15.10
C ARG A 424 8.48 -29.04 -15.48
N SER A 425 7.18 -29.00 -15.28
CA SER A 425 6.35 -27.82 -15.59
C SER A 425 6.71 -26.59 -14.76
N GLU A 426 7.00 -26.75 -13.46
CA GLU A 426 7.41 -25.66 -12.59
C GLU A 426 8.74 -25.06 -13.02
N VAL A 427 9.73 -25.92 -13.34
CA VAL A 427 11.06 -25.45 -13.79
C VAL A 427 11.01 -24.86 -15.20
N ALA A 428 10.20 -25.43 -16.11
CA ALA A 428 9.93 -24.82 -17.41
C ALA A 428 9.34 -23.40 -17.25
N GLY A 429 8.40 -23.23 -16.32
CA GLY A 429 7.83 -21.94 -15.96
C GLY A 429 8.88 -20.93 -15.50
N LEU A 430 9.92 -21.35 -14.76
CA LEU A 430 11.03 -20.45 -14.37
C LEU A 430 11.80 -19.94 -15.59
N LEU A 431 12.11 -20.81 -16.56
CA LEU A 431 12.83 -20.43 -17.77
C LEU A 431 12.00 -19.57 -18.75
N ALA A 432 10.68 -19.52 -18.57
CA ALA A 432 9.82 -18.57 -19.28
C ALA A 432 10.02 -17.10 -18.80
N HIS A 433 10.51 -16.89 -17.57
CA HIS A 433 10.82 -15.56 -17.09
C HIS A 433 12.10 -15.01 -17.74
N GLU A 434 11.96 -13.90 -18.45
CA GLU A 434 13.06 -13.24 -19.17
C GLU A 434 14.31 -12.99 -18.28
N PRO A 435 14.21 -12.47 -17.01
CA PRO A 435 15.39 -12.25 -16.17
C PRO A 435 16.17 -13.53 -15.86
N ILE A 436 15.48 -14.67 -15.71
CA ILE A 436 16.13 -15.98 -15.48
C ILE A 436 16.77 -16.47 -16.78
N ARG A 437 16.03 -16.43 -17.88
CA ARG A 437 16.49 -16.85 -19.20
C ARG A 437 17.74 -16.07 -19.63
N SER A 438 17.69 -14.73 -19.54
CA SER A 438 18.84 -13.86 -19.85
C SER A 438 20.05 -14.11 -18.95
N ARG A 439 19.83 -14.35 -17.66
CA ARG A 439 20.93 -14.61 -16.71
C ARG A 439 21.77 -15.82 -17.07
N PHE A 440 21.16 -16.85 -17.65
CA PHE A 440 21.84 -18.06 -18.10
C PHE A 440 22.15 -18.05 -19.60
N GLY A 441 21.76 -17.02 -20.34
CA GLY A 441 22.05 -16.85 -21.76
C GLY A 441 21.26 -17.79 -22.68
N PHE A 442 20.07 -18.23 -22.27
CA PHE A 442 19.20 -19.03 -23.13
C PHE A 442 18.41 -18.16 -24.11
N THR A 443 18.32 -18.60 -25.34
CA THR A 443 17.28 -18.19 -26.29
C THR A 443 15.98 -18.95 -26.04
N GLU A 444 14.87 -18.51 -26.63
CA GLU A 444 13.58 -19.22 -26.53
C GLU A 444 13.63 -20.59 -27.17
N ASP A 445 14.32 -20.72 -28.33
CA ASP A 445 14.49 -21.98 -29.03
C ASP A 445 15.33 -22.97 -28.20
N GLU A 446 16.38 -22.49 -27.53
CA GLU A 446 17.21 -23.35 -26.68
C GLU A 446 16.46 -23.83 -25.43
N VAL A 447 15.55 -23.02 -24.89
CA VAL A 447 14.64 -23.45 -23.79
C VAL A 447 13.72 -24.56 -24.30
N ALA A 448 13.12 -24.39 -25.48
CA ALA A 448 12.26 -25.42 -26.09
C ALA A 448 13.02 -26.73 -26.28
N THR A 449 14.20 -26.68 -26.89
CA THR A 449 15.08 -27.84 -27.08
C THR A 449 15.44 -28.52 -25.76
N ALA A 450 15.79 -27.75 -24.73
CA ALA A 450 16.10 -28.32 -23.42
C ALA A 450 14.87 -29.01 -22.78
N MET A 451 13.66 -28.48 -23.01
CA MET A 451 12.43 -29.09 -22.49
C MET A 451 12.12 -30.41 -23.22
N ASP A 452 12.37 -30.51 -24.51
CA ASP A 452 12.25 -31.76 -25.27
C ASP A 452 13.22 -32.81 -24.73
N TRP A 453 14.49 -32.46 -24.51
CA TRP A 453 15.47 -33.35 -23.86
C TRP A 453 15.02 -33.85 -22.50
N PHE A 454 14.44 -32.97 -21.67
CA PHE A 454 13.94 -33.38 -20.35
C PHE A 454 12.70 -34.28 -20.42
N ASP A 455 11.93 -34.20 -21.51
CA ASP A 455 10.82 -35.12 -21.74
C ASP A 455 11.35 -36.52 -22.14
N ASP A 456 12.28 -36.57 -23.07
CA ASP A 456 12.93 -37.80 -23.53
C ASP A 456 13.73 -38.48 -22.40
N LEU A 457 14.38 -37.72 -21.56
CA LEU A 457 15.07 -38.19 -20.36
C LEU A 457 14.14 -38.59 -19.21
N GLY A 458 12.83 -38.36 -19.36
CA GLY A 458 11.82 -38.78 -18.41
C GLY A 458 11.86 -38.00 -17.10
N VAL A 459 12.29 -36.71 -17.09
CA VAL A 459 12.30 -35.87 -15.87
C VAL A 459 10.88 -35.71 -15.36
N ARG A 460 10.66 -36.00 -14.09
CA ARG A 460 9.37 -35.91 -13.42
C ARG A 460 9.35 -34.80 -12.37
N TRP A 461 10.18 -34.95 -11.33
CA TRP A 461 10.26 -34.02 -10.22
C TRP A 461 11.52 -34.27 -9.37
N GLY A 462 11.87 -33.32 -8.55
CA GLY A 462 12.93 -33.42 -7.57
C GLY A 462 14.32 -33.22 -8.12
N LEU A 463 15.15 -32.45 -7.42
CA LEU A 463 16.53 -32.15 -7.84
C LEU A 463 17.40 -33.41 -7.88
N ASN A 464 17.34 -34.21 -6.82
CA ASN A 464 18.11 -35.44 -6.65
C ASN A 464 17.42 -36.34 -5.59
N PRO A 465 17.96 -37.54 -5.29
CA PRO A 465 17.40 -38.43 -4.28
C PRO A 465 17.28 -37.79 -2.88
N THR A 466 18.26 -36.99 -2.48
CA THR A 466 18.26 -36.29 -1.19
C THR A 466 17.11 -35.29 -1.09
N HIS A 467 16.82 -34.55 -2.15
CA HIS A 467 15.68 -33.65 -2.22
C HIS A 467 14.35 -34.39 -2.04
N ARG A 468 14.20 -35.53 -2.71
CA ARG A 468 12.98 -36.35 -2.61
C ARG A 468 12.78 -36.98 -1.22
N SER A 469 13.84 -37.38 -0.56
CA SER A 469 13.79 -38.01 0.77
C SER A 469 13.63 -36.99 1.91
N SER A 470 13.89 -35.72 1.66
CA SER A 470 13.73 -34.67 2.68
C SER A 470 12.24 -34.32 2.92
N ALA A 471 11.97 -33.73 4.10
CA ALA A 471 10.65 -33.19 4.41
C ALA A 471 10.27 -32.06 3.43
N PRO A 472 9.01 -31.89 3.07
CA PRO A 472 7.83 -32.64 3.54
C PRO A 472 7.56 -33.92 2.75
N TRP A 473 8.35 -34.23 1.70
CA TRP A 473 8.05 -35.29 0.73
C TRP A 473 8.28 -36.68 1.31
N ASN A 474 9.36 -36.88 2.05
CA ASN A 474 9.76 -38.14 2.70
C ASN A 474 9.64 -39.36 1.74
N TYR A 475 9.96 -39.14 0.45
CA TYR A 475 9.94 -40.20 -0.54
C TYR A 475 11.05 -41.21 -0.28
N PRO A 476 10.85 -42.51 -0.49
CA PRO A 476 11.87 -43.53 -0.21
C PRO A 476 13.21 -43.17 -0.85
N GLY A 477 14.29 -43.18 -0.03
CA GLY A 477 15.61 -42.76 -0.46
C GLY A 477 16.22 -43.61 -1.55
N GLY A 478 17.12 -43.02 -2.33
CA GLY A 478 17.94 -43.73 -3.30
C GLY A 478 17.37 -43.83 -4.72
N ILE A 479 16.13 -43.35 -4.99
CA ILE A 479 15.57 -43.34 -6.33
C ILE A 479 16.00 -42.08 -7.07
N GLU A 480 16.91 -42.26 -8.05
CA GLU A 480 17.46 -41.19 -8.86
C GLU A 480 16.64 -40.96 -10.14
N ASP A 481 15.97 -42.02 -10.64
CA ASP A 481 15.24 -41.97 -11.89
C ASP A 481 14.23 -40.83 -11.98
N GLY A 482 14.33 -40.06 -13.04
CA GLY A 482 13.46 -38.91 -13.31
C GLY A 482 13.75 -37.69 -12.46
N THR A 483 14.94 -37.58 -11.85
CA THR A 483 15.43 -36.35 -11.19
C THR A 483 16.13 -35.42 -12.18
N TRP A 484 16.24 -34.16 -11.81
CA TRP A 484 16.99 -33.15 -12.58
C TRP A 484 18.48 -33.48 -12.65
N GLN A 485 19.08 -34.00 -11.56
CA GLN A 485 20.49 -34.39 -11.51
C GLN A 485 20.77 -35.51 -12.51
N GLN A 486 19.97 -36.56 -12.51
CA GLN A 486 20.14 -37.68 -13.46
C GLN A 486 20.08 -37.20 -14.92
N ALA A 487 19.14 -36.30 -15.23
CA ALA A 487 19.03 -35.76 -16.59
C ALA A 487 20.29 -34.98 -17.01
N VAL A 488 20.83 -34.14 -16.10
CA VAL A 488 22.07 -33.40 -16.37
C VAL A 488 23.26 -34.34 -16.53
N ASP A 489 23.36 -35.37 -15.69
CA ASP A 489 24.44 -36.35 -15.79
C ASP A 489 24.40 -37.11 -17.11
N ARG A 490 23.22 -37.54 -17.58
CA ARG A 490 23.03 -38.20 -18.88
C ARG A 490 23.31 -37.28 -20.07
N LEU A 491 22.89 -36.00 -20.02
CA LEU A 491 23.20 -34.98 -21.02
C LEU A 491 24.71 -34.72 -21.09
N THR A 492 25.36 -34.58 -19.92
CA THR A 492 26.81 -34.33 -19.86
C THR A 492 27.60 -35.55 -20.37
N ALA A 493 27.16 -36.76 -20.03
CA ALA A 493 27.75 -37.98 -20.56
C ALA A 493 27.60 -38.07 -22.08
N GLY A 494 26.44 -37.69 -22.64
CA GLY A 494 26.19 -37.68 -24.08
C GLY A 494 27.08 -36.71 -24.87
N VAL A 495 27.50 -35.59 -24.23
CA VAL A 495 28.50 -34.69 -24.84
C VAL A 495 29.91 -35.35 -24.92
N LEU A 496 30.25 -36.19 -23.93
CA LEU A 496 31.60 -36.78 -23.80
C LEU A 496 31.73 -38.12 -24.50
N ILE A 497 30.65 -38.89 -24.58
CA ILE A 497 30.66 -40.28 -25.03
C ILE A 497 29.51 -40.48 -26.03
N GLN A 498 29.82 -40.83 -27.26
CA GLN A 498 28.83 -41.19 -28.29
C GLN A 498 28.56 -42.68 -28.27
N SER A 499 27.27 -43.06 -28.26
CA SER A 499 26.73 -44.43 -28.39
C SER A 499 27.53 -45.53 -27.65
N VAL A 500 27.20 -45.74 -26.39
CA VAL A 500 27.69 -46.87 -25.58
C VAL A 500 26.53 -47.82 -25.34
N ASP A 501 26.81 -49.13 -25.43
CA ASP A 501 25.85 -50.13 -24.99
C ASP A 501 25.46 -49.84 -23.52
N PRO A 502 24.17 -49.78 -23.20
CA PRO A 502 23.72 -49.48 -21.82
C PRO A 502 24.33 -50.39 -20.76
N VAL A 503 24.74 -51.60 -21.13
CA VAL A 503 25.40 -52.56 -20.24
C VAL A 503 26.85 -52.21 -19.96
N GLU A 504 27.50 -51.46 -20.87
CA GLU A 504 28.89 -51.04 -20.78
C GLU A 504 29.06 -49.55 -20.35
N ALA A 505 27.96 -48.90 -20.00
CA ALA A 505 27.96 -47.49 -19.64
C ALA A 505 28.82 -47.21 -18.39
N PRO A 506 29.75 -46.24 -18.44
CA PRO A 506 30.57 -45.89 -17.29
C PRO A 506 29.74 -45.39 -16.12
N ALA A 507 30.00 -45.88 -14.90
CA ALA A 507 29.36 -45.48 -13.67
C ALA A 507 27.82 -45.58 -13.68
N ASP A 508 27.26 -46.55 -14.42
CA ASP A 508 25.81 -46.77 -14.55
C ASP A 508 25.03 -45.57 -15.17
N ILE A 509 25.72 -44.60 -15.80
CA ILE A 509 25.11 -43.46 -16.47
C ILE A 509 25.00 -43.76 -17.97
N VAL A 510 23.77 -43.98 -18.45
CA VAL A 510 23.48 -44.13 -19.88
C VAL A 510 23.50 -42.77 -20.55
N PRO A 511 24.45 -42.51 -21.49
CA PRO A 511 24.52 -41.23 -22.18
C PRO A 511 23.23 -40.93 -22.96
N PHE A 512 22.92 -39.66 -23.14
CA PHE A 512 21.85 -39.22 -24.04
C PHE A 512 22.42 -39.04 -25.45
N ASP A 513 21.98 -39.85 -26.40
CA ASP A 513 22.62 -39.98 -27.72
C ASP A 513 22.13 -38.96 -28.76
N ASP A 514 21.04 -38.25 -28.53
CA ASP A 514 20.45 -37.32 -29.50
C ASP A 514 20.95 -35.87 -29.29
N LEU A 515 22.29 -35.72 -29.28
CA LEU A 515 22.97 -34.43 -29.17
C LEU A 515 23.82 -34.13 -30.39
N GLY A 516 23.62 -32.96 -31.00
CA GLY A 516 24.48 -32.41 -32.03
C GLY A 516 25.66 -31.62 -31.49
N GLY A 517 26.68 -31.39 -32.32
CA GLY A 517 27.82 -30.55 -31.90
C GLY A 517 27.46 -29.10 -31.54
N SER A 518 26.34 -28.58 -32.07
CA SER A 518 25.79 -27.28 -31.75
C SER A 518 25.19 -27.22 -30.33
N ASP A 519 24.85 -28.37 -29.74
CA ASP A 519 24.07 -28.45 -28.50
C ASP A 519 24.94 -28.40 -27.24
N ILE A 520 26.26 -28.59 -27.39
CA ILE A 520 27.23 -28.61 -26.28
C ILE A 520 27.10 -27.37 -25.39
N ALA A 521 26.96 -26.18 -25.99
CA ALA A 521 26.83 -24.93 -25.26
C ALA A 521 25.51 -24.87 -24.48
N THR A 522 24.42 -25.39 -25.04
CA THR A 522 23.09 -25.45 -24.41
C THR A 522 23.09 -26.44 -23.25
N VAL A 523 23.72 -27.63 -23.43
CA VAL A 523 23.91 -28.58 -22.31
C VAL A 523 24.69 -27.94 -21.17
N GLY A 524 25.77 -27.19 -21.48
CA GLY A 524 26.52 -26.46 -20.45
C GLY A 524 25.68 -25.43 -19.67
N ARG A 525 24.80 -24.69 -20.36
CA ARG A 525 23.86 -23.75 -19.72
C ARG A 525 22.82 -24.47 -18.87
N VAL A 526 22.28 -25.57 -19.35
CA VAL A 526 21.35 -26.43 -18.59
C VAL A 526 22.00 -26.94 -17.31
N ALA A 527 23.20 -27.47 -17.40
CA ALA A 527 23.97 -27.96 -16.24
C ALA A 527 24.21 -26.83 -15.22
N ALA A 528 24.63 -25.65 -15.69
CA ALA A 528 24.84 -24.48 -14.83
C ALA A 528 23.54 -23.99 -14.15
N PHE A 529 22.42 -24.02 -14.87
CA PHE A 529 21.11 -23.66 -14.33
C PHE A 529 20.66 -24.62 -13.23
N VAL A 530 20.68 -25.93 -13.49
CA VAL A 530 20.25 -26.95 -12.52
C VAL A 530 21.19 -26.97 -11.30
N ASP A 531 22.50 -26.82 -11.46
CA ASP A 531 23.45 -26.70 -10.36
C ASP A 531 23.15 -25.47 -9.49
N ARG A 532 22.89 -24.32 -10.11
CA ARG A 532 22.57 -23.10 -9.38
C ARG A 532 21.25 -23.21 -8.64
N LEU A 533 20.24 -23.81 -9.28
CA LEU A 533 18.94 -24.07 -8.65
C LEU A 533 19.08 -25.02 -7.46
N THR A 534 19.89 -26.06 -7.58
CA THR A 534 20.17 -27.01 -6.51
C THR A 534 20.85 -26.36 -5.32
N ARG A 535 21.88 -25.54 -5.54
CA ARG A 535 22.58 -24.81 -4.48
C ARG A 535 21.64 -23.83 -3.77
N PHE A 536 20.83 -23.09 -4.52
CA PHE A 536 19.90 -22.14 -3.95
C PHE A 536 18.80 -22.83 -3.13
N ALA A 537 18.24 -23.93 -3.63
CA ALA A 537 17.26 -24.73 -2.91
C ALA A 537 17.84 -25.33 -1.61
N SER A 538 19.09 -25.77 -1.63
CA SER A 538 19.77 -26.25 -0.43
C SER A 538 19.99 -25.15 0.59
N SER A 539 20.48 -23.98 0.16
CA SER A 539 20.67 -22.81 1.02
C SER A 539 19.37 -22.31 1.67
N CYS A 540 18.24 -22.36 0.96
CA CYS A 540 16.94 -21.98 1.52
C CYS A 540 16.39 -22.97 2.56
N ARG A 541 16.92 -24.19 2.62
CA ARG A 541 16.51 -25.22 3.59
C ARG A 541 17.41 -25.31 4.81
N GLU A 542 18.62 -24.77 4.72
CA GLU A 542 19.52 -24.68 5.87
C GLU A 542 18.94 -23.67 6.87
N VAL A 543 18.78 -24.12 8.11
CA VAL A 543 18.39 -23.23 9.20
C VAL A 543 19.62 -22.39 9.56
N HIS A 544 19.61 -21.14 9.13
CA HIS A 544 20.61 -20.17 9.56
C HIS A 544 20.25 -19.67 10.96
N THR A 545 21.02 -20.10 11.97
CA THR A 545 20.91 -19.66 13.37
C THR A 545 21.54 -18.28 13.56
#